data_d2abf04ef443608640c95aa9ec48ff7a
#
_entry.id   d2abf04ef443608640c95aa9ec48ff7a
#
_cell.length_a   1.000
_cell.length_b   1.000
_cell.length_c   1.000
_cell.angle_alpha   90.00
_cell.angle_beta   90.00
_cell.angle_gamma   90.00
#
_symmetry.space_group_name_H-M   'P 1'
#
loop_
_entity.id
_entity.type
_entity.pdbx_description
1 polymer ?
#
loop_
_entity_poly.entity_id
_entity_poly.type
_entity_poly.pdbx_seq_one_letter_code
_entity_poly.pdbx_strand_id
1 'polypeptide(L)'
;WVSSCWPILVYMFMSSKKLPHLKPLGIIALPSAVFCIIEPIMFGLPVVMNGFLLIPFILTHCITGALTYWLTSIGFVGKMYLNLPWATPSPLLGYLAAGGSIGGAVVVFINFAIGMVIFYPFWKAYEKSEVQKMEAEAVEA
;
A
#
# COMPACT_ATOMS: atom_id res chain seq x y z
N TRP A 1 -4.00 -5.30 1.85
CA TRP A 1 -4.29 -3.86 1.75
C TRP A 1 -3.11 -3.03 2.31
N VAL A 2 -2.61 -3.35 3.50
CA VAL A 2 -1.54 -2.59 4.17
C VAL A 2 -0.25 -2.59 3.38
N SER A 3 0.09 -3.71 2.76
CA SER A 3 1.35 -3.87 2.03
C SER A 3 1.42 -3.09 0.71
N SER A 4 0.30 -2.60 0.19
CA SER A 4 0.26 -1.83 -1.06
C SER A 4 -0.27 -0.41 -0.87
N CYS A 5 -1.41 -0.25 -0.19
CA CYS A 5 -2.08 1.04 0.01
C CYS A 5 -1.20 2.03 0.80
N TRP A 6 -0.71 1.62 1.97
CA TRP A 6 0.11 2.49 2.81
C TRP A 6 1.46 2.86 2.20
N PRO A 7 2.23 1.94 1.58
CA PRO A 7 3.43 2.32 0.84
C PRO A 7 3.18 3.37 -0.24
N ILE A 8 2.15 3.18 -1.06
CA ILE A 8 1.79 4.16 -2.09
C ILE A 8 1.50 5.52 -1.45
N LEU A 9 0.68 5.55 -0.40
CA LEU A 9 0.32 6.78 0.29
C LEU A 9 1.55 7.51 0.88
N VAL A 10 2.46 6.78 1.53
CA VAL A 10 3.71 7.34 2.07
C VAL A 10 4.55 7.93 0.94
N TYR A 11 4.72 7.22 -0.17
CA TYR A 11 5.49 7.71 -1.30
C TYR A 11 4.84 8.91 -1.99
N MET A 12 3.50 8.98 -2.05
CA MET A 12 2.79 10.18 -2.54
C MET A 12 3.17 11.42 -1.73
N PHE A 13 3.19 11.31 -0.40
CA PHE A 13 3.62 12.42 0.45
C PHE A 13 5.12 12.75 0.31
N MET A 14 5.97 11.74 0.20
CA MET A 14 7.42 11.95 0.00
C MET A 14 7.73 12.63 -1.33
N SER A 15 7.02 12.27 -2.40
CA SER A 15 7.22 12.83 -3.75
C SER A 15 6.42 14.11 -4.00
N SER A 16 5.66 14.60 -3.03
CA SER A 16 4.78 15.77 -3.18
C SER A 16 5.50 17.09 -3.52
N LYS A 17 6.81 17.18 -3.23
CA LYS A 17 7.64 18.33 -3.60
C LYS A 17 7.95 18.37 -5.10
N LYS A 18 8.05 17.20 -5.75
CA LYS A 18 8.34 17.07 -7.18
C LYS A 18 7.06 16.96 -8.01
N LEU A 19 6.05 16.33 -7.44
CA LEU A 19 4.74 16.07 -8.05
C LEU A 19 3.64 16.67 -7.16
N PRO A 20 3.36 17.99 -7.30
CA PRO A 20 2.45 18.72 -6.40
C PRO A 20 1.03 18.15 -6.35
N HIS A 21 0.56 17.56 -7.46
CA HIS A 21 -0.78 16.95 -7.56
C HIS A 21 -0.98 15.72 -6.67
N LEU A 22 0.11 15.06 -6.24
CA LEU A 22 0.02 13.89 -5.36
C LEU A 22 -0.39 14.24 -3.94
N LYS A 23 -0.05 15.44 -3.46
CA LYS A 23 -0.35 15.85 -2.08
C LYS A 23 -1.86 15.95 -1.80
N PRO A 24 -2.65 16.70 -2.59
CA PRO A 24 -4.09 16.78 -2.38
C PRO A 24 -4.77 15.42 -2.52
N LEU A 25 -4.35 14.59 -3.49
CA LEU A 25 -4.85 13.24 -3.66
C LEU A 25 -4.57 12.37 -2.42
N GLY A 26 -3.34 12.43 -1.88
CA GLY A 26 -2.97 11.71 -0.65
C GLY A 26 -3.79 12.15 0.57
N ILE A 27 -4.06 13.44 0.70
CA ILE A 27 -4.90 13.98 1.80
C ILE A 27 -6.33 13.45 1.69
N ILE A 28 -6.91 13.42 0.50
CA ILE A 28 -8.27 12.91 0.26
C ILE A 28 -8.32 11.39 0.50
N ALA A 29 -7.27 10.67 0.11
CA ALA A 29 -7.20 9.21 0.26
C ALA A 29 -6.88 8.76 1.70
N LEU A 30 -6.31 9.61 2.54
CA LEU A 30 -5.86 9.24 3.90
C LEU A 30 -6.99 8.70 4.78
N PRO A 31 -8.17 9.34 4.89
CA PRO A 31 -9.26 8.81 5.71
C PRO A 31 -9.72 7.43 5.25
N SER A 32 -9.86 7.23 3.94
CA SER A 32 -10.27 5.94 3.39
C SER A 32 -9.22 4.84 3.59
N ALA A 33 -7.93 5.18 3.46
CA ALA A 33 -6.83 4.26 3.68
C ALA A 33 -6.78 3.70 5.12
N VAL A 34 -7.12 4.50 6.12
CA VAL A 34 -7.23 4.05 7.53
C VAL A 34 -8.24 2.91 7.66
N PHE A 35 -9.35 2.98 6.92
CA PHE A 35 -10.39 1.96 6.90
C PHE A 35 -10.20 0.89 5.81
N CYS A 36 -8.98 0.72 5.32
CA CYS A 36 -8.63 -0.27 4.29
C CYS A 36 -9.33 -0.07 2.93
N ILE A 37 -9.80 1.15 2.64
CA ILE A 37 -10.45 1.52 1.39
C ILE A 37 -9.38 2.12 0.46
N ILE A 38 -9.02 1.40 -0.59
CA ILE A 38 -7.93 1.78 -1.51
C ILE A 38 -8.41 2.50 -2.77
N GLU A 39 -9.69 2.51 -3.04
CA GLU A 39 -10.30 3.01 -4.27
C GLU A 39 -9.87 4.44 -4.63
N PRO A 40 -9.79 5.41 -3.71
CA PRO A 40 -9.32 6.76 -4.05
C PRO A 40 -7.88 6.78 -4.58
N ILE A 41 -7.01 5.87 -4.09
CA ILE A 41 -5.64 5.73 -4.58
C ILE A 41 -5.63 5.03 -5.94
N MET A 42 -6.39 3.95 -6.08
CA MET A 42 -6.46 3.13 -7.31
C MET A 42 -6.90 3.94 -8.52
N PHE A 43 -7.91 4.80 -8.33
CA PHE A 43 -8.47 5.62 -9.42
C PHE A 43 -7.75 6.97 -9.55
N GLY A 44 -7.30 7.55 -8.46
CA GLY A 44 -6.58 8.82 -8.46
C GLY A 44 -5.17 8.73 -9.06
N LEU A 45 -4.49 7.60 -8.90
CA LEU A 45 -3.15 7.31 -9.47
C LEU A 45 -3.19 6.39 -10.70
N PRO A 46 -4.29 6.13 -11.32
CA PRO A 46 -4.64 5.01 -12.20
C PRO A 46 -3.68 3.81 -12.11
N VAL A 47 -3.58 3.23 -10.90
CA VAL A 47 -2.62 2.14 -10.58
C VAL A 47 -2.72 0.99 -11.57
N VAL A 48 -3.93 0.62 -11.97
CA VAL A 48 -4.18 -0.49 -12.91
C VAL A 48 -3.68 -0.19 -14.33
N MET A 49 -3.71 1.08 -14.74
CA MET A 49 -3.29 1.51 -16.08
C MET A 49 -1.79 1.83 -16.15
N ASN A 50 -1.10 1.81 -15.01
CA ASN A 50 0.31 2.16 -14.93
C ASN A 50 1.15 0.96 -14.51
N GLY A 51 1.95 0.42 -15.44
CA GLY A 51 2.80 -0.75 -15.20
C GLY A 51 3.80 -0.56 -14.05
N PHE A 52 4.30 0.65 -13.82
CA PHE A 52 5.20 0.94 -12.69
C PHE A 52 4.52 0.78 -11.33
N LEU A 53 3.21 0.91 -11.25
CA LEU A 53 2.43 0.77 -10.02
C LEU A 53 1.73 -0.59 -9.95
N LEU A 54 1.26 -1.12 -11.08
CA LEU A 54 0.57 -2.41 -11.13
C LEU A 54 1.48 -3.59 -10.77
N ILE A 55 2.72 -3.60 -11.31
CA ILE A 55 3.66 -4.69 -11.06
C ILE A 55 3.97 -4.83 -9.55
N PRO A 56 4.44 -3.79 -8.84
CA PRO A 56 4.69 -3.90 -7.41
C PRO A 56 3.41 -4.16 -6.60
N PHE A 57 2.25 -3.67 -7.07
CA PHE A 57 0.96 -3.94 -6.43
C PHE A 57 0.68 -5.45 -6.39
N ILE A 58 0.76 -6.14 -7.52
CA ILE A 58 0.54 -7.60 -7.60
C ILE A 58 1.62 -8.34 -6.82
N LEU A 59 2.89 -8.00 -7.06
CA LEU A 59 4.04 -8.67 -6.45
C LEU A 59 3.98 -8.61 -4.91
N THR A 60 3.65 -7.46 -4.37
CA THR A 60 3.54 -7.26 -2.92
C THR A 60 2.44 -8.14 -2.33
N HIS A 61 1.26 -8.24 -2.98
CA HIS A 61 0.19 -9.11 -2.50
C HIS A 61 0.58 -10.58 -2.50
N CYS A 62 1.25 -11.05 -3.54
CA CYS A 62 1.72 -12.43 -3.64
C CYS A 62 2.75 -12.74 -2.54
N ILE A 63 3.74 -11.88 -2.34
CA ILE A 63 4.82 -12.09 -1.36
C ILE A 63 4.28 -12.02 0.07
N THR A 64 3.51 -10.97 0.40
CA THR A 64 2.99 -10.80 1.76
C THR A 64 1.92 -11.83 2.11
N GLY A 65 1.13 -12.27 1.12
CA GLY A 65 0.17 -13.37 1.30
C GLY A 65 0.87 -14.69 1.62
N ALA A 66 1.89 -15.06 0.85
CA ALA A 66 2.69 -16.26 1.08
C ALA A 66 3.40 -16.21 2.44
N LEU A 67 3.99 -15.06 2.78
CA LEU A 67 4.66 -14.87 4.07
C LEU A 67 3.68 -14.99 5.24
N THR A 68 2.53 -14.34 5.15
CA THR A 68 1.51 -14.40 6.21
C THR A 68 0.99 -15.83 6.40
N TYR A 69 0.77 -16.57 5.30
CA TYR A 69 0.40 -17.98 5.35
C TYR A 69 1.48 -18.81 6.05
N TRP A 70 2.75 -18.63 5.70
CA TRP A 70 3.87 -19.33 6.30
C TRP A 70 3.99 -19.03 7.79
N LEU A 71 3.92 -17.75 8.21
CA LEU A 71 3.97 -17.34 9.62
C LEU A 71 2.79 -17.92 10.44
N THR A 72 1.62 -18.05 9.82
CA THR A 72 0.47 -18.69 10.46
C THR A 72 0.70 -20.20 10.58
N SER A 73 1.31 -20.85 9.59
CA SER A 73 1.58 -22.28 9.59
C SER A 73 2.56 -22.71 10.69
N ILE A 74 3.56 -21.88 10.99
CA ILE A 74 4.51 -22.13 12.09
C ILE A 74 3.97 -21.71 13.47
N GLY A 75 2.74 -21.16 13.52
CA GLY A 75 2.10 -20.76 14.77
C GLY A 75 2.52 -19.41 15.35
N PHE A 76 3.33 -18.62 14.63
CA PHE A 76 3.72 -17.28 15.05
C PHE A 76 2.51 -16.31 15.06
N VAL A 77 1.64 -16.43 14.06
CA VAL A 77 0.36 -15.73 13.99
C VAL A 77 -0.73 -16.71 14.39
N GLY A 78 -1.62 -16.31 15.30
CA GLY A 78 -2.80 -17.10 15.64
C GLY A 78 -3.64 -17.40 14.39
N LYS A 79 -4.29 -18.57 14.35
CA LYS A 79 -5.18 -18.91 13.25
C LYS A 79 -6.28 -17.87 13.13
N MET A 80 -6.46 -17.32 11.94
CA MET A 80 -7.51 -16.35 11.67
C MET A 80 -8.84 -17.09 11.51
N TYR A 81 -9.75 -16.93 12.47
CA TYR A 81 -11.06 -17.58 12.49
C TYR A 81 -12.22 -16.60 12.67
N LEU A 82 -11.94 -15.35 13.02
CA LEU A 82 -12.97 -14.32 13.14
C LEU A 82 -13.15 -13.59 11.79
N ASN A 83 -14.39 -13.59 11.32
CA ASN A 83 -14.77 -12.80 10.15
C ASN A 83 -15.18 -11.42 10.62
N LEU A 84 -14.31 -10.43 10.39
CA LEU A 84 -14.51 -9.03 10.76
C LEU A 84 -14.93 -8.21 9.54
N PRO A 85 -15.62 -7.08 9.73
CA PRO A 85 -15.88 -6.14 8.66
C PRO A 85 -14.57 -5.71 7.98
N TRP A 86 -14.53 -5.77 6.65
CA TRP A 86 -13.33 -5.45 5.87
C TRP A 86 -12.82 -4.02 6.04
N ALA A 87 -13.69 -3.07 6.41
CA ALA A 87 -13.36 -1.69 6.70
C ALA A 87 -12.74 -1.48 8.10
N THR A 88 -12.37 -2.54 8.83
CA THR A 88 -11.68 -2.41 10.11
C THR A 88 -10.24 -1.94 9.91
N PRO A 89 -9.73 -0.95 10.69
CA PRO A 89 -8.34 -0.52 10.61
C PRO A 89 -7.35 -1.69 10.72
N SER A 90 -6.36 -1.74 9.83
CA SER A 90 -5.54 -2.92 9.59
C SER A 90 -4.81 -3.50 10.81
N PRO A 91 -4.18 -2.72 11.70
CA PRO A 91 -3.52 -3.30 12.88
C PRO A 91 -4.52 -3.97 13.82
N LEU A 92 -5.70 -3.36 13.98
CA LEU A 92 -6.77 -3.88 14.81
C LEU A 92 -7.40 -5.13 14.16
N LEU A 93 -7.58 -5.11 12.84
CA LEU A 93 -8.09 -6.24 12.07
C LEU A 93 -7.17 -7.46 12.24
N GLY A 94 -5.85 -7.29 12.09
CA GLY A 94 -4.88 -8.38 12.26
C GLY A 94 -4.88 -8.97 13.68
N TYR A 95 -4.96 -8.12 14.68
CA TYR A 95 -5.05 -8.53 16.08
C TYR A 95 -6.33 -9.32 16.39
N LEU A 96 -7.48 -8.76 16.04
CA LEU A 96 -8.79 -9.37 16.33
C LEU A 96 -9.05 -10.62 15.49
N ALA A 97 -8.70 -10.63 14.20
CA ALA A 97 -8.88 -11.78 13.32
C ALA A 97 -8.10 -13.01 13.81
N ALA A 98 -6.93 -12.79 14.42
CA ALA A 98 -6.11 -13.81 15.03
C ALA A 98 -6.50 -14.14 16.50
N GLY A 99 -7.72 -13.80 16.92
CA GLY A 99 -8.23 -14.09 18.25
C GLY A 99 -7.53 -13.36 19.39
N GLY A 100 -7.05 -12.13 19.15
CA GLY A 100 -6.30 -11.36 20.13
C GLY A 100 -4.81 -11.69 20.17
N SER A 101 -4.29 -12.37 19.16
CA SER A 101 -2.85 -12.68 19.05
C SER A 101 -2.06 -11.41 18.66
N ILE A 102 -1.05 -11.06 19.44
CA ILE A 102 -0.11 -9.96 19.13
C ILE A 102 0.61 -10.22 17.80
N GLY A 103 0.89 -11.50 17.48
CA GLY A 103 1.47 -11.88 16.19
C GLY A 103 0.64 -11.43 14.99
N GLY A 104 -0.69 -11.40 15.11
CA GLY A 104 -1.60 -10.87 14.09
C GLY A 104 -1.41 -9.37 13.83
N ALA A 105 -1.16 -8.57 14.86
CA ALA A 105 -0.85 -7.16 14.68
C ALA A 105 0.58 -6.96 14.12
N VAL A 106 1.55 -7.72 14.62
CA VAL A 106 2.96 -7.63 14.19
C VAL A 106 3.12 -7.95 12.70
N VAL A 107 2.42 -8.97 12.19
CA VAL A 107 2.50 -9.32 10.76
C VAL A 107 2.00 -8.19 9.84
N VAL A 108 1.06 -7.37 10.31
CA VAL A 108 0.59 -6.20 9.57
C VAL A 108 1.73 -5.20 9.34
N PHE A 109 2.54 -4.93 10.36
CA PHE A 109 3.70 -4.04 10.25
C PHE A 109 4.83 -4.65 9.41
N ILE A 110 5.05 -5.96 9.53
CA ILE A 110 6.01 -6.68 8.66
C ILE A 110 5.59 -6.54 7.19
N ASN A 111 4.33 -6.79 6.88
CA ASN A 111 3.79 -6.67 5.53
C ASN A 111 3.89 -5.22 5.00
N PHE A 112 3.67 -4.22 5.85
CA PHE A 112 3.91 -2.82 5.50
C PHE A 112 5.36 -2.56 5.13
N ALA A 113 6.31 -3.00 5.95
CA ALA A 113 7.74 -2.81 5.70
C ALA A 113 8.18 -3.49 4.38
N ILE A 114 7.72 -4.71 4.13
CA ILE A 114 7.97 -5.41 2.86
C ILE A 114 7.38 -4.64 1.69
N GLY A 115 6.16 -4.13 1.82
CA GLY A 115 5.53 -3.28 0.82
C GLY A 115 6.36 -2.05 0.50
N MET A 116 6.88 -1.34 1.51
CA MET A 116 7.77 -0.21 1.33
C MET A 116 9.01 -0.57 0.51
N VAL A 117 9.66 -1.69 0.83
CA VAL A 117 10.87 -2.13 0.12
C VAL A 117 10.57 -2.49 -1.34
N ILE A 118 9.48 -3.24 -1.58
CA ILE A 118 9.11 -3.67 -2.94
C ILE A 118 8.70 -2.46 -3.81
N PHE A 119 7.90 -1.55 -3.27
CA PHE A 119 7.44 -0.39 -4.02
C PHE A 119 8.54 0.63 -4.32
N TYR A 120 9.60 0.69 -3.52
CA TYR A 120 10.65 1.70 -3.64
C TYR A 120 11.23 1.87 -5.05
N PRO A 121 11.79 0.82 -5.69
CA PRO A 121 12.38 0.95 -7.02
C PRO A 121 11.36 1.33 -8.10
N PHE A 122 10.17 0.76 -8.03
CA PHE A 122 9.09 1.05 -8.98
C PHE A 122 8.55 2.47 -8.80
N TRP A 123 8.42 2.92 -7.56
CA TRP A 123 8.01 4.30 -7.28
C TRP A 123 9.02 5.32 -7.80
N LYS A 124 10.31 5.05 -7.65
CA LYS A 124 11.36 5.92 -8.22
C LYS A 124 11.29 6.00 -9.75
N ALA A 125 11.02 4.89 -10.41
CA ALA A 125 10.83 4.85 -11.86
C ALA A 125 9.56 5.64 -12.27
N TYR A 126 8.46 5.45 -11.55
CA TYR A 126 7.23 6.22 -11.74
C TYR A 126 7.45 7.72 -11.54
N GLU A 127 8.06 8.13 -10.43
CA GLU A 127 8.38 9.54 -10.12
C GLU A 127 9.18 10.19 -11.26
N LYS A 128 10.21 9.50 -11.75
CA LYS A 128 11.05 9.98 -12.85
C LYS A 128 10.23 10.14 -14.14
N SER A 129 9.40 9.19 -14.48
CA SER A 129 8.54 9.22 -15.66
C SER A 129 7.55 10.40 -15.61
N GLU A 130 6.91 10.64 -14.47
CA GLU A 130 5.95 11.73 -14.31
C GLU A 130 6.61 13.11 -14.32
N VAL A 131 7.78 13.27 -13.72
CA VAL A 131 8.55 14.51 -13.80
C VAL A 131 8.93 14.83 -15.24
N GLN A 132 9.40 13.83 -16.00
CA GLN A 132 9.74 14.02 -17.42
C GLN A 132 8.52 14.43 -18.27
N LYS A 133 7.33 13.87 -18.00
CA LYS A 133 6.11 14.30 -18.70
C LYS A 133 5.75 15.75 -18.40
N MET A 134 5.81 16.15 -17.13
CA MET A 134 5.53 17.52 -16.72
C MET A 134 6.51 18.52 -17.36
N GLU A 135 7.80 18.16 -17.45
CA GLU A 135 8.81 18.99 -18.12
C GLU A 135 8.55 19.11 -19.64
N ALA A 136 8.14 18.02 -20.28
CA ALA A 136 7.79 18.04 -21.71
C ALA A 136 6.56 18.91 -21.98
N GLU A 137 5.50 18.78 -21.20
CA GLU A 137 4.30 19.62 -21.30
C GLU A 137 4.59 21.11 -21.05
N ALA A 138 5.52 21.42 -20.14
CA ALA A 138 5.93 22.81 -19.88
C ALA A 138 6.75 23.44 -21.02
N VAL A 139 7.38 22.63 -21.88
CA VAL A 139 8.13 23.11 -23.06
C VAL A 139 7.20 23.34 -24.25
N GLU A 140 6.07 22.62 -24.32
CA GLU A 140 5.09 22.72 -25.41
C GLU A 140 4.05 23.85 -25.19
N ALA A 141 3.93 24.37 -23.95
CA ALA A 141 2.99 25.45 -23.59
C ALA A 141 3.61 26.82 -23.64
#